data_ecabf1d1ba36bc139160b3be262186bb
#
_entry.id   ecabf1d1ba36bc139160b3be262186bb
#
_cell.length_a   1.000
_cell.length_b   1.000
_cell.length_c   1.000
_cell.angle_alpha   90.00
_cell.angle_beta   90.00
_cell.angle_gamma   90.00
#
_symmetry.space_group_name_H-M   'P 1'
#
loop_
_entity.id
_entity.type
_entity.pdbx_description
1 polymer ?
#
loop_
_entity_poly.entity_id
_entity_poly.type
_entity_poly.pdbx_seq_one_letter_code
_entity_poly.pdbx_strand_id
1 'polypeptide(L)'
;GSEMCIRDRPDTMINYMNQGHTLLQNANGDYYSISPYGDSNNINPYIMRDRGTTKRDGFVFSGSTYLDFTPIKELVITSRLGYRYTYSNSYGYVMPNITCSDLYQDYVSVSATSSNTTYWQWENFANYTKTFADKHNVNVMLGMSYSSNTSFGVTGGINGSRSGDKVDLGITKLDPNYAYFAFRTGTATRTVSGGEKRRYANLSYFGRASYDYAGKYFAQFTLRADAADLSILPLQKRWGYFPAVSVGWVLSNEKFMENLKSISHLKLRASWGQ
;
A
#
# COMPACT_ATOMS: atom_id res chain seq x y z
N GLY A 1 32.10 7.69 -14.44
CA GLY A 1 31.96 6.63 -13.47
C GLY A 1 30.88 7.04 -12.50
N SER A 2 29.82 6.24 -12.40
CA SER A 2 28.73 6.48 -11.43
C SER A 2 29.33 6.32 -10.03
N GLU A 3 29.49 7.40 -9.32
CA GLU A 3 29.70 7.38 -7.88
C GLU A 3 28.44 6.82 -7.23
N MET A 4 28.46 5.53 -6.99
CA MET A 4 27.42 4.87 -6.25
C MET A 4 27.47 5.42 -4.82
N CYS A 5 26.38 6.05 -4.41
CA CYS A 5 26.27 6.68 -3.09
C CYS A 5 26.77 5.76 -2.01
N ILE A 6 27.75 6.21 -1.25
CA ILE A 6 28.26 5.59 0.00
C ILE A 6 27.10 5.24 0.94
N ARG A 7 25.98 5.93 0.82
CA ARG A 7 24.71 5.74 1.52
C ARG A 7 24.15 4.31 1.42
N ASP A 8 24.34 3.65 0.30
CA ASP A 8 23.72 2.34 0.04
C ASP A 8 24.63 1.15 0.39
N ARG A 9 25.91 1.42 0.75
CA ARG A 9 26.89 0.38 1.08
C ARG A 9 27.74 0.78 2.29
N PRO A 10 27.28 0.45 3.52
CA PRO A 10 28.09 0.65 4.73
C PRO A 10 29.48 0.03 4.63
N ASP A 11 29.60 -1.12 3.97
CA ASP A 11 30.86 -1.84 3.76
C ASP A 11 31.90 -1.02 2.99
N THR A 12 31.46 -0.16 2.09
CA THR A 12 32.35 0.70 1.30
C THR A 12 33.00 1.76 2.19
N MET A 13 32.28 2.27 3.18
CA MET A 13 32.85 3.22 4.16
C MET A 13 33.84 2.55 5.08
N ILE A 14 33.56 1.34 5.53
CA ILE A 14 34.47 0.54 6.35
C ILE A 14 35.76 0.23 5.57
N ASN A 15 35.64 -0.18 4.31
CA ASN A 15 36.78 -0.43 3.43
C ASN A 15 37.61 0.83 3.18
N TYR A 16 36.94 1.98 3.01
CA TYR A 16 37.61 3.27 2.84
C TYR A 16 38.46 3.64 4.06
N MET A 17 37.93 3.41 5.27
CA MET A 17 38.67 3.63 6.52
C MET A 17 39.86 2.69 6.67
N ASN A 18 39.71 1.42 6.29
CA ASN A 18 40.79 0.42 6.34
C ASN A 18 41.93 0.75 5.38
N GLN A 19 41.70 1.63 4.38
CA GLN A 19 42.72 2.15 3.49
C GLN A 19 43.45 3.40 4.00
N GLY A 20 43.29 3.75 5.28
CA GLY A 20 43.99 4.86 5.94
C GLY A 20 43.36 6.24 5.67
N HIS A 21 42.15 6.30 5.20
CA HIS A 21 41.39 7.55 5.07
C HIS A 21 40.81 8.04 6.39
N THR A 22 40.25 9.24 6.42
CA THR A 22 39.72 9.91 7.59
C THR A 22 38.83 9.02 8.45
N LEU A 23 39.01 9.00 9.75
CA LEU A 23 38.16 8.28 10.68
C LEU A 23 36.71 8.74 10.55
N LEU A 24 35.76 7.81 10.69
CA LEU A 24 34.33 8.15 10.70
C LEU A 24 33.93 8.99 11.92
N GLN A 25 34.69 8.89 13.00
CA GLN A 25 34.48 9.59 14.27
C GLN A 25 35.71 10.42 14.67
N ASN A 26 35.43 11.57 15.28
CA ASN A 26 36.49 12.36 15.94
C ASN A 26 36.91 11.70 17.27
N ALA A 27 37.90 12.31 17.96
CA ALA A 27 38.41 11.82 19.24
C ALA A 27 37.31 11.77 20.34
N ASN A 28 36.23 12.49 20.22
CA ASN A 28 35.09 12.50 21.16
C ASN A 28 34.01 11.44 20.83
N GLY A 29 34.19 10.70 19.75
CA GLY A 29 33.20 9.70 19.29
C GLY A 29 32.08 10.27 18.40
N ASP A 30 32.14 11.55 18.03
CA ASP A 30 31.14 12.15 17.13
C ASP A 30 31.48 11.79 15.69
N TYR A 31 30.45 11.52 14.91
CA TYR A 31 30.62 11.21 13.50
C TYR A 31 30.90 12.44 12.64
N TYR A 32 31.88 12.32 11.74
CA TYR A 32 32.09 13.33 10.72
C TYR A 32 30.91 13.37 9.76
N SER A 33 30.35 14.54 9.55
CA SER A 33 29.13 14.73 8.77
C SER A 33 29.39 14.99 7.29
N ILE A 34 30.56 15.51 6.94
CA ILE A 34 30.88 15.95 5.58
C ILE A 34 31.75 14.92 4.90
N SER A 35 31.42 14.60 3.63
CA SER A 35 32.23 13.74 2.81
C SER A 35 33.64 14.35 2.63
N PRO A 36 34.70 13.58 2.80
CA PRO A 36 36.07 14.04 2.53
C PRO A 36 36.31 14.38 1.05
N TYR A 37 35.42 14.00 0.16
CA TYR A 37 35.48 14.31 -1.25
C TYR A 37 34.81 15.63 -1.66
N GLY A 38 34.31 16.41 -0.70
CA GLY A 38 33.67 17.71 -0.97
C GLY A 38 32.30 17.62 -1.63
N ASP A 39 31.70 16.43 -1.72
CA ASP A 39 30.35 16.27 -2.22
C ASP A 39 29.33 16.53 -1.11
N SER A 40 28.54 17.59 -1.30
CA SER A 40 27.53 18.04 -0.32
C SER A 40 26.36 17.07 -0.17
N ASN A 41 26.18 16.14 -1.09
CA ASN A 41 25.03 15.22 -1.10
C ASN A 41 25.33 13.87 -0.45
N ASN A 42 26.59 13.56 -0.14
CA ASN A 42 26.97 12.31 0.50
C ASN A 42 26.85 12.42 2.02
N ILE A 43 25.81 11.82 2.56
CA ILE A 43 25.49 11.83 3.98
C ILE A 43 26.12 10.60 4.63
N ASN A 44 26.80 10.78 5.78
CA ASN A 44 27.27 9.68 6.59
C ASN A 44 26.08 8.84 7.12
N PRO A 45 25.97 7.55 6.76
CA PRO A 45 24.83 6.72 7.15
C PRO A 45 24.72 6.53 8.67
N TYR A 46 25.80 6.63 9.42
CA TYR A 46 25.77 6.54 10.88
C TYR A 46 25.09 7.77 11.51
N ILE A 47 25.31 8.97 10.95
CA ILE A 47 24.57 10.17 11.38
C ILE A 47 23.08 10.01 11.10
N MET A 48 22.72 9.47 9.95
CA MET A 48 21.32 9.21 9.60
C MET A 48 20.65 8.23 10.56
N ARG A 49 21.38 7.21 11.01
CA ARG A 49 20.89 6.24 11.99
C ARG A 49 20.72 6.87 13.38
N ASP A 50 21.73 7.63 13.82
CA ASP A 50 21.82 8.07 15.21
C ASP A 50 21.15 9.43 15.46
N ARG A 51 20.84 10.22 14.40
CA ARG A 51 20.20 11.53 14.53
C ARG A 51 18.80 11.49 15.10
N GLY A 52 18.10 10.38 14.96
CA GLY A 52 16.73 10.27 15.43
C GLY A 52 16.15 8.89 15.25
N THR A 53 15.03 8.66 15.89
CA THR A 53 14.30 7.41 15.80
C THR A 53 12.80 7.63 15.83
N THR A 54 12.04 6.69 15.33
CA THR A 54 10.58 6.67 15.36
C THR A 54 10.11 5.31 15.87
N LYS A 55 9.35 5.34 16.96
CA LYS A 55 8.62 4.17 17.45
C LYS A 55 7.20 4.19 16.87
N ARG A 56 6.73 3.02 16.45
CA ARG A 56 5.36 2.84 15.95
C ARG A 56 4.68 1.71 16.72
N ASP A 57 3.47 2.00 17.18
CA ASP A 57 2.59 1.05 17.82
C ASP A 57 1.24 1.07 17.08
N GLY A 58 0.63 -0.08 16.91
CA GLY A 58 -0.65 -0.13 16.23
C GLY A 58 -1.21 -1.55 16.18
N PHE A 59 -2.43 -1.62 15.71
CA PHE A 59 -3.08 -2.90 15.48
C PHE A 59 -3.96 -2.83 14.23
N VAL A 60 -4.19 -3.99 13.65
CA VAL A 60 -5.14 -4.19 12.56
C VAL A 60 -6.16 -5.22 12.99
N PHE A 61 -7.42 -4.82 12.96
CA PHE A 61 -8.55 -5.73 13.09
C PHE A 61 -9.19 -5.92 11.72
N SER A 62 -9.36 -7.16 11.26
CA SER A 62 -10.02 -7.45 10.00
C SER A 62 -10.85 -8.72 10.08
N GLY A 63 -11.96 -8.71 9.37
CA GLY A 63 -12.85 -9.86 9.31
C GLY A 63 -13.77 -9.78 8.11
N SER A 64 -14.36 -10.91 7.76
CA SER A 64 -15.42 -11.00 6.76
C SER A 64 -16.46 -12.01 7.17
N THR A 65 -17.70 -11.74 6.78
CA THR A 65 -18.83 -12.65 6.92
C THR A 65 -19.59 -12.69 5.61
N TYR A 66 -20.27 -13.80 5.36
CA TYR A 66 -21.14 -13.93 4.21
C TYR A 66 -22.36 -14.79 4.54
N LEU A 67 -23.41 -14.58 3.75
CA LEU A 67 -24.63 -15.35 3.77
C LEU A 67 -24.93 -15.83 2.37
N ASP A 68 -25.15 -17.12 2.22
CA ASP A 68 -25.58 -17.73 0.98
C ASP A 68 -27.05 -18.14 1.10
N PHE A 69 -27.86 -17.70 0.16
CA PHE A 69 -29.26 -18.08 0.01
C PHE A 69 -29.46 -18.82 -1.31
N THR A 70 -29.97 -20.05 -1.22
CA THR A 70 -30.17 -20.96 -2.36
C THR A 70 -31.65 -21.25 -2.52
N PRO A 71 -32.41 -20.36 -3.18
CA PRO A 71 -33.86 -20.52 -3.37
C PRO A 71 -34.21 -21.73 -4.26
N ILE A 72 -33.36 -22.02 -5.22
CA ILE A 72 -33.37 -23.21 -6.08
C ILE A 72 -31.97 -23.72 -6.25
N LYS A 73 -31.77 -25.02 -6.54
CA LYS A 73 -30.41 -25.63 -6.64
C LYS A 73 -29.49 -25.01 -7.68
N GLU A 74 -30.03 -24.36 -8.68
CA GLU A 74 -29.27 -23.70 -9.73
C GLU A 74 -28.85 -22.27 -9.39
N LEU A 75 -29.46 -21.64 -8.37
CA LEU A 75 -29.24 -20.23 -8.04
C LEU A 75 -28.71 -20.06 -6.61
N VAL A 76 -27.56 -19.47 -6.48
CA VAL A 76 -26.97 -19.05 -5.21
C VAL A 76 -26.86 -17.53 -5.19
N ILE A 77 -27.43 -16.92 -4.16
CA ILE A 77 -27.34 -15.48 -3.90
C ILE A 77 -26.46 -15.29 -2.68
N THR A 78 -25.34 -14.60 -2.87
CA THR A 78 -24.36 -14.34 -1.80
C THR A 78 -24.39 -12.88 -1.43
N SER A 79 -24.47 -12.59 -0.14
CA SER A 79 -24.18 -11.29 0.44
C SER A 79 -22.95 -11.40 1.33
N ARG A 80 -21.91 -10.62 1.04
CA ARG A 80 -20.62 -10.64 1.75
C ARG A 80 -20.29 -9.27 2.30
N LEU A 81 -19.93 -9.20 3.57
CA LEU A 81 -19.44 -8.00 4.23
C LEU A 81 -18.01 -8.22 4.71
N GLY A 82 -17.08 -7.39 4.25
CA GLY A 82 -15.70 -7.32 4.71
C GLY A 82 -15.46 -6.03 5.50
N TYR A 83 -14.65 -6.12 6.54
CA TYR A 83 -14.29 -4.98 7.38
C TYR A 83 -12.81 -5.04 7.77
N ARG A 84 -12.14 -3.88 7.77
CA ARG A 84 -10.79 -3.71 8.29
C ARG A 84 -10.67 -2.38 9.00
N TYR A 85 -10.16 -2.41 10.20
CA TYR A 85 -9.78 -1.24 10.97
C TYR A 85 -8.30 -1.29 11.27
N THR A 86 -7.60 -0.22 10.92
CA THR A 86 -6.17 -0.06 11.20
C THR A 86 -6.00 1.15 12.10
N TYR A 87 -5.32 0.97 13.20
CA TYR A 87 -4.92 2.03 14.11
C TYR A 87 -3.41 2.06 14.22
N SER A 88 -2.81 3.23 14.18
CA SER A 88 -1.36 3.41 14.29
C SER A 88 -1.04 4.69 15.04
N ASN A 89 -0.16 4.56 16.02
CA ASN A 89 0.52 5.68 16.66
C ASN A 89 1.99 5.64 16.30
N SER A 90 2.60 6.80 16.11
CA SER A 90 4.04 6.92 15.98
C SER A 90 4.55 8.09 16.81
N TYR A 91 5.68 7.88 17.43
CA TYR A 91 6.41 8.86 18.21
C TYR A 91 7.83 8.93 17.66
N GLY A 92 8.30 10.11 17.36
CA GLY A 92 9.62 10.29 16.80
C GLY A 92 10.29 11.56 17.31
N TYR A 93 11.59 11.56 17.26
CA TYR A 93 12.41 12.75 17.50
C TYR A 93 13.59 12.76 16.54
N VAL A 94 14.09 13.97 16.28
CA VAL A 94 15.34 14.20 15.56
C VAL A 94 16.18 15.14 16.41
N MET A 95 17.41 14.73 16.68
CA MET A 95 18.38 15.55 17.40
C MET A 95 19.07 16.53 16.44
N PRO A 96 19.68 17.62 16.95
CA PRO A 96 20.51 18.47 16.15
C PRO A 96 21.58 17.64 15.43
N ASN A 97 21.74 17.89 14.15
CA ASN A 97 22.70 17.16 13.31
C ASN A 97 23.12 18.01 12.11
N ILE A 98 24.32 17.75 11.65
CA ILE A 98 24.84 18.28 10.39
C ILE A 98 25.02 17.09 9.46
N THR A 99 24.24 17.02 8.40
CA THR A 99 24.29 15.90 7.44
C THR A 99 25.14 16.24 6.23
N CYS A 100 25.11 17.49 5.80
CA CYS A 100 26.03 18.07 4.81
C CYS A 100 26.00 19.60 4.95
N SER A 101 26.77 20.31 4.13
CA SER A 101 26.84 21.79 4.19
C SER A 101 25.49 22.48 4.06
N ASP A 102 24.61 21.92 3.25
CA ASP A 102 23.31 22.50 2.90
C ASP A 102 22.15 21.86 3.67
N LEU A 103 22.39 20.74 4.35
CA LEU A 103 21.38 19.99 5.08
C LEU A 103 21.80 19.82 6.53
N TYR A 104 21.43 20.77 7.36
CA TYR A 104 21.67 20.74 8.80
C TYR A 104 20.39 21.08 9.56
N GLN A 105 20.30 20.53 10.77
CA GLN A 105 19.27 20.87 11.75
C GLN A 105 19.96 21.18 13.07
N ASP A 106 19.80 22.39 13.57
CA ASP A 106 20.42 22.88 14.80
C ASP A 106 19.49 22.81 16.02
N TYR A 107 18.33 22.22 15.87
CA TYR A 107 17.31 22.11 16.91
C TYR A 107 16.78 20.67 17.03
N VAL A 108 16.26 20.35 18.21
CA VAL A 108 15.51 19.12 18.43
C VAL A 108 14.11 19.25 17.86
N SER A 109 13.66 18.27 17.09
CA SER A 109 12.26 18.14 16.71
C SER A 109 11.67 16.85 17.28
N VAL A 110 10.43 16.96 17.75
CA VAL A 110 9.66 15.84 18.29
C VAL A 110 8.32 15.81 17.62
N SER A 111 7.85 14.63 17.25
CA SER A 111 6.54 14.45 16.63
C SER A 111 5.80 13.26 17.21
N ALA A 112 4.49 13.40 17.28
CA ALA A 112 3.58 12.31 17.62
C ALA A 112 2.44 12.33 16.60
N THR A 113 2.18 11.17 15.99
CA THR A 113 1.10 11.00 15.01
C THR A 113 0.17 9.91 15.49
N SER A 114 -1.13 10.21 15.49
CA SER A 114 -2.18 9.22 15.68
C SER A 114 -3.03 9.15 14.43
N SER A 115 -3.24 7.96 13.91
CA SER A 115 -4.01 7.77 12.69
C SER A 115 -4.87 6.51 12.76
N ASN A 116 -6.00 6.57 12.08
CA ASN A 116 -6.84 5.40 11.88
C ASN A 116 -7.36 5.35 10.45
N THR A 117 -7.60 4.15 9.99
CA THR A 117 -8.20 3.88 8.69
C THR A 117 -9.25 2.79 8.86
N THR A 118 -10.44 3.08 8.37
CA THR A 118 -11.56 2.14 8.33
C THR A 118 -11.87 1.80 6.89
N TYR A 119 -11.79 0.54 6.55
CA TYR A 119 -12.21 0.01 5.26
C TYR A 119 -13.36 -0.96 5.48
N TRP A 120 -14.40 -0.86 4.65
CA TRP A 120 -15.44 -1.87 4.56
C TRP A 120 -15.88 -2.05 3.11
N GLN A 121 -16.32 -3.26 2.80
CA GLN A 121 -16.78 -3.67 1.49
C GLN A 121 -18.02 -4.53 1.64
N TRP A 122 -19.04 -4.23 0.86
CA TRP A 122 -20.25 -5.01 0.77
C TRP A 122 -20.47 -5.45 -0.67
N GLU A 123 -20.58 -6.75 -0.84
CA GLU A 123 -20.76 -7.39 -2.14
C GLU A 123 -22.04 -8.21 -2.11
N ASN A 124 -22.83 -8.09 -3.15
CA ASN A 124 -23.99 -8.91 -3.37
C ASN A 124 -23.94 -9.44 -4.79
N PHE A 125 -24.02 -10.74 -4.96
CA PHE A 125 -24.03 -11.34 -6.27
C PHE A 125 -24.87 -12.60 -6.30
N ALA A 126 -25.50 -12.82 -7.45
CA ALA A 126 -26.27 -14.02 -7.76
C ALA A 126 -25.51 -14.81 -8.81
N ASN A 127 -25.35 -16.10 -8.58
CA ASN A 127 -24.74 -17.05 -9.50
C ASN A 127 -25.75 -18.14 -9.88
N TYR A 128 -26.11 -18.17 -11.16
CA TYR A 128 -27.01 -19.18 -11.72
C TYR A 128 -26.20 -20.14 -12.57
N THR A 129 -26.31 -21.44 -12.28
CA THR A 129 -25.61 -22.50 -13.01
C THR A 129 -26.60 -23.58 -13.39
N LYS A 130 -26.66 -23.88 -14.68
CA LYS A 130 -27.54 -24.96 -15.18
C LYS A 130 -26.97 -25.68 -16.38
N THR A 131 -27.14 -26.98 -16.39
CA THR A 131 -26.84 -27.83 -17.53
C THR A 131 -28.14 -28.21 -18.22
N PHE A 132 -28.22 -27.98 -19.52
CA PHE A 132 -29.35 -28.35 -20.38
C PHE A 132 -28.93 -29.49 -21.33
N ALA A 133 -29.81 -30.46 -21.54
CA ALA A 133 -29.58 -31.56 -22.45
C ALA A 133 -28.20 -32.23 -22.32
N ASP A 134 -27.66 -32.28 -21.09
CA ASP A 134 -26.37 -32.91 -20.70
C ASP A 134 -25.12 -32.35 -21.44
N LYS A 135 -25.27 -31.33 -22.25
CA LYS A 135 -24.19 -30.78 -23.10
C LYS A 135 -24.06 -29.26 -23.05
N HIS A 136 -25.09 -28.55 -22.63
CA HIS A 136 -25.10 -27.09 -22.62
C HIS A 136 -24.95 -26.59 -21.17
N ASN A 137 -23.76 -26.20 -20.78
CA ASN A 137 -23.50 -25.65 -19.46
C ASN A 137 -23.55 -24.12 -19.53
N VAL A 138 -24.43 -23.53 -18.75
CA VAL A 138 -24.60 -22.09 -18.63
C VAL A 138 -24.29 -21.67 -17.23
N ASN A 139 -23.43 -20.66 -17.06
CA ASN A 139 -23.20 -19.98 -15.81
C ASN A 139 -23.37 -18.49 -16.02
N VAL A 140 -24.27 -17.87 -15.26
CA VAL A 140 -24.52 -16.43 -15.28
C VAL A 140 -24.33 -15.89 -13.88
N MET A 141 -23.49 -14.87 -13.73
CA MET A 141 -23.29 -14.14 -12.50
C MET A 141 -23.61 -12.67 -12.71
N LEU A 142 -24.39 -12.11 -11.81
CA LEU A 142 -24.66 -10.68 -11.72
C LEU A 142 -24.39 -10.21 -10.30
N GLY A 143 -23.79 -9.05 -10.15
CA GLY A 143 -23.50 -8.56 -8.82
C GLY A 143 -23.19 -7.08 -8.75
N MET A 144 -23.12 -6.62 -7.52
CA MET A 144 -22.66 -5.29 -7.15
C MET A 144 -21.64 -5.38 -6.02
N SER A 145 -20.73 -4.43 -5.97
CA SER A 145 -19.80 -4.24 -4.88
C SER A 145 -19.75 -2.76 -4.51
N TYR A 146 -19.87 -2.47 -3.24
CA TYR A 146 -19.61 -1.14 -2.70
C TYR A 146 -18.50 -1.22 -1.68
N SER A 147 -17.51 -0.33 -1.78
CA SER A 147 -16.44 -0.23 -0.78
C SER A 147 -16.23 1.22 -0.36
N SER A 148 -15.83 1.40 0.89
CA SER A 148 -15.49 2.71 1.43
C SER A 148 -14.24 2.60 2.29
N ASN A 149 -13.31 3.51 2.06
CA ASN A 149 -12.11 3.70 2.86
C ASN A 149 -12.14 5.08 3.48
N THR A 150 -12.14 5.15 4.80
CA THR A 150 -12.10 6.41 5.55
C THR A 150 -10.82 6.46 6.36
N SER A 151 -10.04 7.51 6.19
CA SER A 151 -8.82 7.75 6.95
C SER A 151 -8.90 9.07 7.71
N PHE A 152 -8.32 9.07 8.88
CA PHE A 152 -8.14 10.23 9.74
C PHE A 152 -6.76 10.16 10.36
N GLY A 153 -6.10 11.30 10.49
CA GLY A 153 -4.81 11.37 11.16
C GLY A 153 -4.51 12.78 11.67
N VAL A 154 -3.90 12.81 12.82
CA VAL A 154 -3.44 14.06 13.47
C VAL A 154 -1.99 13.87 13.85
N THR A 155 -1.16 14.89 13.55
CA THR A 155 0.24 14.95 13.94
C THR A 155 0.46 16.19 14.79
N GLY A 156 0.95 15.99 16.00
CA GLY A 156 1.48 17.04 16.85
C GLY A 156 3.00 17.11 16.74
N GLY A 157 3.56 18.30 16.74
CA GLY A 157 5.00 18.50 16.69
C GLY A 157 5.48 19.62 17.60
N ILE A 158 6.70 19.51 18.06
CA ILE A 158 7.47 20.56 18.70
C ILE A 158 8.78 20.69 17.94
N ASN A 159 9.07 21.87 17.44
CA ASN A 159 10.35 22.18 16.80
C ASN A 159 11.04 23.23 17.62
N GLY A 160 12.29 23.01 17.95
CA GLY A 160 13.16 24.05 18.46
C GLY A 160 13.28 25.19 17.42
N SER A 161 13.34 26.42 17.85
CA SER A 161 13.42 27.53 16.93
C SER A 161 14.77 27.60 16.23
N ARG A 162 14.76 27.89 14.93
CA ARG A 162 15.94 28.15 14.11
C ARG A 162 16.58 29.53 14.43
N SER A 163 15.87 30.42 15.09
CA SER A 163 16.28 31.81 15.34
C SER A 163 16.40 32.11 16.84
N GLY A 164 17.42 31.54 17.48
CA GLY A 164 17.87 32.01 18.80
C GLY A 164 17.21 31.39 20.03
N ASP A 165 15.98 30.99 19.98
CA ASP A 165 15.32 30.29 21.09
C ASP A 165 15.49 28.79 20.95
N LYS A 166 16.72 28.30 21.14
CA LYS A 166 17.00 26.87 21.22
C LYS A 166 16.26 26.34 22.43
N VAL A 167 15.20 25.57 22.19
CA VAL A 167 14.54 24.86 23.26
C VAL A 167 15.44 23.68 23.63
N ASP A 168 16.12 23.80 24.75
CA ASP A 168 16.77 22.66 25.37
C ASP A 168 15.66 21.80 25.99
N LEU A 169 15.36 20.69 25.33
CA LEU A 169 14.40 19.71 25.85
C LEU A 169 15.04 18.79 26.91
N GLY A 170 16.29 19.04 27.32
CA GLY A 170 17.00 18.18 28.25
C GLY A 170 17.28 16.77 27.72
N ILE A 171 17.14 16.55 26.42
CA ILE A 171 17.37 15.26 25.78
C ILE A 171 18.87 15.11 25.49
N THR A 172 19.56 14.31 26.27
CA THR A 172 21.00 14.07 26.13
C THR A 172 21.33 12.77 25.40
N LYS A 173 20.35 11.85 25.24
CA LYS A 173 20.49 10.57 24.57
C LYS A 173 19.32 10.34 23.59
N LEU A 174 19.61 9.59 22.53
CA LEU A 174 18.63 9.17 21.55
C LEU A 174 17.77 8.04 22.12
N ASP A 175 16.66 8.40 22.76
CA ASP A 175 15.68 7.46 23.30
C ASP A 175 14.27 7.84 22.81
N PRO A 176 13.54 6.95 22.10
CA PRO A 176 12.20 7.22 21.60
C PRO A 176 11.19 7.61 22.69
N ASN A 177 11.42 7.19 23.92
CA ASN A 177 10.54 7.51 25.04
C ASN A 177 10.55 9.01 25.38
N TYR A 178 11.64 9.72 25.10
CA TYR A 178 11.71 11.16 25.32
C TYR A 178 10.80 11.95 24.36
N ALA A 179 10.53 11.45 23.16
CA ALA A 179 9.57 12.06 22.24
C ALA A 179 8.20 12.30 22.90
N TYR A 180 7.81 11.36 23.76
CA TYR A 180 6.56 11.41 24.50
C TYR A 180 6.55 12.49 25.60
N PHE A 181 7.63 12.62 26.32
CA PHE A 181 7.77 13.57 27.42
C PHE A 181 8.08 15.00 26.95
N ALA A 182 8.71 15.16 25.79
CA ALA A 182 9.07 16.47 25.27
C ALA A 182 7.87 17.40 25.04
N PHE A 183 6.69 16.84 24.77
CA PHE A 183 5.44 17.63 24.67
C PHE A 183 5.00 18.26 25.99
N ARG A 184 5.51 17.81 27.13
CA ARG A 184 5.19 18.33 28.45
C ARG A 184 6.11 19.46 28.89
N THR A 185 7.32 19.51 28.33
CA THR A 185 8.37 20.44 28.76
C THR A 185 8.45 21.64 27.80
N GLY A 186 8.63 22.80 28.33
CA GLY A 186 9.09 23.96 27.62
C GLY A 186 8.04 24.88 27.03
N THR A 187 8.56 26.01 26.63
CA THR A 187 7.87 27.13 25.97
C THR A 187 7.88 27.03 24.43
N ALA A 188 8.34 25.89 23.90
CA ALA A 188 8.47 25.67 22.46
C ALA A 188 7.12 25.78 21.74
N THR A 189 7.16 26.31 20.54
CA THR A 189 5.98 26.37 19.67
C THR A 189 5.53 24.97 19.32
N ARG A 190 4.30 24.67 19.65
CA ARG A 190 3.65 23.42 19.29
C ARG A 190 2.92 23.59 17.97
N THR A 191 3.08 22.63 17.10
CA THR A 191 2.38 22.58 15.81
C THR A 191 1.42 21.43 15.79
N VAL A 192 0.28 21.61 15.13
CA VAL A 192 -0.68 20.55 14.86
C VAL A 192 -0.99 20.58 13.38
N SER A 193 -0.96 19.42 12.78
CA SER A 193 -1.31 19.22 11.36
C SER A 193 -2.20 18.00 11.19
N GLY A 194 -2.93 17.93 10.09
CA GLY A 194 -3.91 16.88 9.86
C GLY A 194 -5.29 17.22 10.45
N GLY A 195 -6.00 16.22 10.94
CA GLY A 195 -7.38 16.35 11.42
C GLY A 195 -8.42 16.30 10.30
N GLU A 196 -8.00 16.18 9.06
CA GLU A 196 -8.88 16.01 7.93
C GLU A 196 -9.37 14.55 7.84
N LYS A 197 -10.66 14.37 7.72
CA LYS A 197 -11.27 13.07 7.46
C LYS A 197 -11.42 12.88 5.95
N ARG A 198 -10.62 11.98 5.40
CA ARG A 198 -10.66 11.63 3.97
C ARG A 198 -11.48 10.37 3.77
N ARG A 199 -12.35 10.41 2.77
CA ARG A 199 -13.16 9.27 2.38
C ARG A 199 -13.03 9.02 0.89
N TYR A 200 -12.81 7.75 0.56
CA TYR A 200 -12.88 7.24 -0.82
C TYR A 200 -13.94 6.15 -0.85
N ALA A 201 -14.79 6.18 -1.86
CA ALA A 201 -15.81 5.16 -2.05
C ALA A 201 -15.79 4.68 -3.51
N ASN A 202 -16.05 3.39 -3.71
CA ASN A 202 -16.20 2.80 -5.02
C ASN A 202 -17.52 2.02 -5.07
N LEU A 203 -18.19 2.11 -6.20
CA LEU A 203 -19.39 1.34 -6.52
C LEU A 203 -19.15 0.64 -7.85
N SER A 204 -19.40 -0.66 -7.87
CA SER A 204 -19.21 -1.49 -9.05
C SER A 204 -20.44 -2.33 -9.30
N TYR A 205 -20.84 -2.43 -10.57
CA TYR A 205 -21.76 -3.43 -11.06
C TYR A 205 -21.02 -4.35 -12.02
N PHE A 206 -21.25 -5.64 -11.91
CA PHE A 206 -20.59 -6.60 -12.78
C PHE A 206 -21.51 -7.73 -13.18
N GLY A 207 -21.28 -8.22 -14.38
CA GLY A 207 -21.97 -9.36 -14.93
C GLY A 207 -21.03 -10.26 -15.73
N ARG A 208 -21.23 -11.56 -15.62
CA ARG A 208 -20.50 -12.56 -16.39
C ARG A 208 -21.48 -13.62 -16.87
N ALA A 209 -21.44 -13.92 -18.15
CA ALA A 209 -22.12 -15.06 -18.74
C ALA A 209 -21.08 -16.00 -19.35
N SER A 210 -21.10 -17.25 -18.97
CA SER A 210 -20.22 -18.30 -19.50
C SER A 210 -21.06 -19.43 -20.07
N TYR A 211 -20.67 -19.89 -21.22
CA TYR A 211 -21.30 -21.00 -21.91
C TYR A 211 -20.28 -22.04 -22.33
N ASP A 212 -20.57 -23.28 -22.07
CA ASP A 212 -19.79 -24.43 -22.48
C ASP A 212 -20.69 -25.44 -23.20
N TYR A 213 -20.27 -25.84 -24.37
CA TYR A 213 -20.94 -26.88 -25.15
C TYR A 213 -20.08 -28.15 -25.15
N ALA A 214 -20.57 -29.19 -24.49
CA ALA A 214 -20.05 -30.53 -24.47
C ALA A 214 -18.54 -30.65 -24.09
N GLY A 215 -18.00 -29.68 -23.33
CA GLY A 215 -16.59 -29.57 -22.99
C GLY A 215 -15.68 -29.30 -24.19
N LYS A 216 -16.23 -28.82 -25.31
CA LYS A 216 -15.52 -28.52 -26.56
C LYS A 216 -15.40 -27.05 -26.84
N TYR A 217 -16.52 -26.32 -26.79
CA TYR A 217 -16.61 -24.91 -27.16
C TYR A 217 -16.96 -24.08 -25.93
N PHE A 218 -16.19 -23.07 -25.69
CA PHE A 218 -16.34 -22.17 -24.54
C PHE A 218 -16.52 -20.74 -25.03
N ALA A 219 -17.46 -20.02 -24.47
CA ALA A 219 -17.63 -18.60 -24.68
C ALA A 219 -17.87 -17.92 -23.31
N GLN A 220 -17.28 -16.77 -23.08
CA GLN A 220 -17.52 -15.97 -21.90
C GLN A 220 -17.64 -14.51 -22.29
N PHE A 221 -18.62 -13.85 -21.75
CA PHE A 221 -18.78 -12.40 -21.78
C PHE A 221 -18.74 -11.87 -20.36
N THR A 222 -17.99 -10.78 -20.14
CA THR A 222 -17.93 -10.07 -18.86
C THR A 222 -18.14 -8.59 -19.12
N LEU A 223 -18.97 -7.95 -18.32
CA LEU A 223 -19.12 -6.50 -18.28
C LEU A 223 -18.97 -6.02 -16.84
N ARG A 224 -18.14 -5.02 -16.64
CA ARG A 224 -17.98 -4.34 -15.37
C ARG A 224 -18.14 -2.84 -15.55
N ALA A 225 -18.95 -2.23 -14.70
CA ALA A 225 -19.13 -0.80 -14.60
C ALA A 225 -18.66 -0.36 -13.21
N ASP A 226 -17.64 0.48 -13.15
CA ASP A 226 -17.04 0.95 -11.91
C ASP A 226 -17.17 2.46 -11.79
N ALA A 227 -17.64 2.92 -10.64
CA ALA A 227 -17.65 4.33 -10.27
C ALA A 227 -16.75 4.55 -9.06
N ALA A 228 -15.89 5.56 -9.15
CA ALA A 228 -15.02 5.98 -8.06
C ALA A 228 -15.42 7.37 -7.56
N ASP A 229 -15.58 7.51 -6.24
CA ASP A 229 -15.77 8.80 -5.59
C ASP A 229 -14.41 9.47 -5.33
N LEU A 230 -13.79 9.93 -6.41
CA LEU A 230 -12.60 10.76 -6.36
C LEU A 230 -13.04 12.22 -6.46
N SER A 231 -12.68 13.02 -5.48
CA SER A 231 -13.04 14.45 -5.41
C SER A 231 -12.57 15.27 -6.61
N ILE A 232 -11.58 14.77 -7.36
CA ILE A 232 -11.00 15.41 -8.55
C ILE A 232 -11.81 15.15 -9.83
N LEU A 233 -12.66 14.13 -9.87
CA LEU A 233 -13.41 13.79 -11.08
C LEU A 233 -14.82 14.39 -11.05
N PRO A 234 -15.25 15.08 -12.12
CA PRO A 234 -16.64 15.51 -12.28
C PRO A 234 -17.59 14.32 -12.20
N LEU A 235 -18.77 14.49 -11.63
CA LEU A 235 -19.78 13.43 -11.44
C LEU A 235 -20.05 12.63 -12.71
N GLN A 236 -20.09 13.32 -13.85
CA GLN A 236 -20.37 12.71 -15.16
C GLN A 236 -19.24 11.81 -15.69
N LYS A 237 -18.02 11.92 -15.15
CA LYS A 237 -16.85 11.16 -15.59
C LYS A 237 -16.39 10.11 -14.58
N ARG A 238 -17.20 9.79 -13.59
CA ARG A 238 -16.85 8.83 -12.52
C ARG A 238 -17.08 7.38 -12.90
N TRP A 239 -17.79 7.12 -13.99
CA TRP A 239 -18.08 5.76 -14.45
C TRP A 239 -17.12 5.32 -15.55
N GLY A 240 -16.52 4.15 -15.37
CA GLY A 240 -15.79 3.40 -16.37
C GLY A 240 -16.51 2.10 -16.71
N TYR A 241 -16.46 1.68 -17.98
CA TYR A 241 -17.07 0.44 -18.46
C TYR A 241 -16.01 -0.45 -19.06
N PHE A 242 -15.96 -1.69 -18.63
CA PHE A 242 -14.91 -2.65 -18.96
C PHE A 242 -15.53 -3.94 -19.51
N PRO A 243 -15.86 -3.99 -20.81
CA PRO A 243 -16.33 -5.20 -21.47
C PRO A 243 -15.14 -6.13 -21.78
N ALA A 244 -15.37 -7.43 -21.65
CA ALA A 244 -14.43 -8.45 -22.08
C ALA A 244 -15.17 -9.66 -22.65
N VAL A 245 -14.59 -10.26 -23.69
CA VAL A 245 -15.09 -11.47 -24.36
C VAL A 245 -13.96 -12.47 -24.48
N SER A 246 -14.22 -13.72 -24.23
CA SER A 246 -13.28 -14.81 -24.49
C SER A 246 -13.99 -16.01 -25.12
N VAL A 247 -13.27 -16.69 -25.99
CA VAL A 247 -13.70 -17.94 -26.62
C VAL A 247 -12.61 -18.99 -26.49
N GLY A 248 -13.03 -20.25 -26.42
CA GLY A 248 -12.10 -21.36 -26.33
C GLY A 248 -12.63 -22.58 -27.10
N TRP A 249 -11.73 -23.33 -27.70
CA TRP A 249 -12.01 -24.55 -28.38
C TRP A 249 -11.03 -25.65 -27.97
N VAL A 250 -11.56 -26.75 -27.46
CA VAL A 250 -10.78 -27.94 -27.11
C VAL A 250 -10.75 -28.87 -28.29
N LEU A 251 -9.71 -28.78 -29.10
CA LEU A 251 -9.53 -29.56 -30.30
C LEU A 251 -9.36 -31.02 -29.97
N SER A 252 -8.70 -31.37 -28.88
CA SER A 252 -8.48 -32.76 -28.45
C SER A 252 -9.79 -33.54 -28.20
N ASN A 253 -10.94 -32.81 -27.98
CA ASN A 253 -12.23 -33.45 -27.78
C ASN A 253 -13.01 -33.63 -29.10
N GLU A 254 -12.39 -33.29 -30.25
CA GLU A 254 -13.02 -33.44 -31.55
C GLU A 254 -12.75 -34.82 -32.15
N LYS A 255 -13.73 -35.37 -32.90
CA LYS A 255 -13.65 -36.72 -33.52
C LYS A 255 -12.43 -36.89 -34.42
N PHE A 256 -12.00 -35.83 -35.12
CA PHE A 256 -10.81 -35.89 -35.99
C PHE A 256 -9.49 -36.01 -35.24
N MET A 257 -9.48 -35.72 -33.93
CA MET A 257 -8.30 -35.87 -33.07
C MET A 257 -8.22 -37.23 -32.33
N GLU A 258 -9.28 -38.05 -32.34
CA GLU A 258 -9.34 -39.30 -31.60
C GLU A 258 -8.18 -40.26 -31.94
N ASN A 259 -7.68 -40.21 -33.19
CA ASN A 259 -6.57 -41.05 -33.66
C ASN A 259 -5.17 -40.52 -33.30
N LEU A 260 -5.06 -39.31 -32.80
CA LEU A 260 -3.79 -38.65 -32.46
C LEU A 260 -3.46 -38.85 -30.97
N LYS A 261 -3.18 -40.07 -30.59
CA LYS A 261 -2.91 -40.51 -29.19
C LYS A 261 -1.72 -39.79 -28.52
N SER A 262 -0.84 -39.16 -29.31
CA SER A 262 0.30 -38.43 -28.78
C SER A 262 -0.09 -37.06 -28.17
N ILE A 263 -1.31 -36.58 -28.45
CA ILE A 263 -1.80 -35.29 -27.94
C ILE A 263 -2.93 -35.57 -26.94
N SER A 264 -2.65 -35.46 -25.66
CA SER A 264 -3.64 -35.71 -24.60
C SER A 264 -4.60 -34.53 -24.40
N HIS A 265 -4.15 -33.28 -24.63
CA HIS A 265 -4.97 -32.09 -24.49
C HIS A 265 -4.47 -30.97 -25.38
N LEU A 266 -5.34 -30.47 -26.25
CA LEU A 266 -5.07 -29.28 -27.09
C LEU A 266 -6.26 -28.34 -27.04
N LYS A 267 -6.02 -27.11 -26.55
CA LYS A 267 -7.03 -26.05 -26.44
C LYS A 267 -6.54 -24.75 -27.05
N LEU A 268 -7.30 -24.19 -27.94
CA LEU A 268 -7.12 -22.83 -28.46
C LEU A 268 -7.98 -21.85 -27.65
N ARG A 269 -7.45 -20.65 -27.43
CA ARG A 269 -8.15 -19.57 -26.73
C ARG A 269 -7.89 -18.24 -27.42
N ALA A 270 -8.89 -17.40 -27.47
CA ALA A 270 -8.80 -16.00 -27.86
C ALA A 270 -9.60 -15.15 -26.89
N SER A 271 -9.09 -13.96 -26.55
CA SER A 271 -9.78 -13.01 -25.68
C SER A 271 -9.54 -11.60 -26.13
N TRP A 272 -10.53 -10.78 -25.91
CA TRP A 272 -10.47 -9.33 -26.07
C TRP A 272 -11.09 -8.66 -24.86
N GLY A 273 -10.54 -7.52 -24.43
CA GLY A 273 -11.07 -6.74 -23.31
C GLY A 273 -10.52 -5.32 -23.33
N GLN A 274 -11.26 -4.44 -22.70
CA GLN A 274 -10.93 -3.03 -22.55
C GLN A 274 -10.70 -2.72 -21.08
#